data_131a42e88da5d63981cc546097219bfc
#
_entry.id   131a42e88da5d63981cc546097219bfc
#
_cell.length_a   1.000
_cell.length_b   1.000
_cell.length_c   1.000
_cell.angle_alpha   90.00
_cell.angle_beta   90.00
_cell.angle_gamma   90.00
#
_symmetry.space_group_name_H-M   'P 1'
#
loop_
_entity.id
_entity.type
_entity.pdbx_description
1 polymer ?
#
loop_
_entity_poly.entity_id
_entity_poly.type
_entity_poly.pdbx_seq_one_letter_code
_entity_poly.pdbx_strand_id
1 'polypeptide(L)'
;MAQVSTVTSQAGAVISHDVAMRFLFVGDSMTIGRAGDFTWRYRMWQHLEATLGDGGYAITGPRTELYDTEANAPLSHAYGDASFPAPARRHLAGWGEGWLHMAPVIADAVASARADVLLVSLGLIDLGFYTDSTQTAANARAFITAARAANPRIRLVLLPVIPNIRAESDAPFAAECDRFNTLLAKAVADLDAPASPVLLASHPTGYDIHTDTYDGTHPGPTGEHKLAGAFADAMHQAWGVGGPYAGALATA
;
A
#
# COMPACT_ATOMS: atom_id res chain seq x y z
N MET A 1 49.42 23.25 -48.09
CA MET A 1 48.02 22.83 -47.95
C MET A 1 47.94 21.91 -46.74
N ALA A 2 47.47 22.39 -45.61
CA ALA A 2 47.34 21.64 -44.38
C ALA A 2 45.87 21.24 -44.22
N GLN A 3 45.61 19.92 -44.12
CA GLN A 3 44.26 19.39 -43.84
C GLN A 3 43.97 19.53 -42.35
N VAL A 4 42.86 20.20 -42.04
CA VAL A 4 42.31 20.28 -40.68
C VAL A 4 41.34 19.10 -40.51
N SER A 5 41.70 18.15 -39.66
CA SER A 5 40.81 17.07 -39.22
C SER A 5 39.90 17.60 -38.13
N THR A 6 38.61 17.69 -38.43
CA THR A 6 37.55 17.92 -37.43
C THR A 6 37.28 16.65 -36.65
N VAL A 7 37.63 16.65 -35.38
CA VAL A 7 37.19 15.62 -34.43
C VAL A 7 35.79 15.98 -33.93
N THR A 8 34.78 15.25 -34.37
CA THR A 8 33.41 15.29 -33.83
C THR A 8 33.41 14.60 -32.47
N SER A 9 33.27 15.38 -31.41
CA SER A 9 32.96 14.88 -30.07
C SER A 9 31.53 14.33 -30.02
N GLN A 10 31.39 13.02 -29.85
CA GLN A 10 30.12 12.43 -29.45
C GLN A 10 29.83 12.87 -28.01
N ALA A 11 28.80 13.71 -27.84
CA ALA A 11 28.23 14.00 -26.54
C ALA A 11 27.62 12.71 -26.00
N GLY A 12 28.27 12.11 -25.00
CA GLY A 12 27.73 10.98 -24.25
C GLY A 12 26.40 11.40 -23.60
N ALA A 13 25.32 10.69 -23.91
CA ALA A 13 24.08 10.82 -23.19
C ALA A 13 24.35 10.58 -21.71
N VAL A 14 24.17 11.60 -20.88
CA VAL A 14 24.13 11.47 -19.42
C VAL A 14 22.90 10.63 -19.13
N ILE A 15 23.11 9.35 -18.84
CA ILE A 15 22.06 8.49 -18.28
C ILE A 15 21.80 9.07 -16.89
N SER A 16 20.72 9.85 -16.75
CA SER A 16 20.21 10.18 -15.43
C SER A 16 19.74 8.83 -14.83
N HIS A 17 20.47 8.34 -13.86
CA HIS A 17 19.95 7.28 -13.02
C HIS A 17 18.71 7.87 -12.31
N ASP A 18 17.52 7.59 -12.82
CA ASP A 18 16.29 7.87 -12.10
C ASP A 18 16.42 7.17 -10.74
N VAL A 19 16.32 7.98 -9.69
CA VAL A 19 16.41 7.44 -8.33
C VAL A 19 15.21 6.53 -8.14
N ALA A 20 15.44 5.26 -7.80
CA ALA A 20 14.40 4.27 -7.55
C ALA A 20 13.29 4.85 -6.65
N MET A 21 12.04 4.74 -7.08
CA MET A 21 10.89 5.18 -6.29
C MET A 21 10.68 4.23 -5.09
N ARG A 22 10.66 4.76 -3.88
CA ARG A 22 10.60 3.97 -2.65
C ARG A 22 9.18 3.88 -2.13
N PHE A 23 8.64 2.66 -2.14
CA PHE A 23 7.29 2.32 -1.68
C PHE A 23 7.33 1.82 -0.24
N LEU A 24 6.42 2.31 0.60
CA LEU A 24 6.16 1.78 1.93
C LEU A 24 4.71 1.31 2.00
N PHE A 25 4.51 0.03 2.25
CA PHE A 25 3.20 -0.59 2.43
C PHE A 25 2.80 -0.50 3.91
N VAL A 26 1.66 0.11 4.18
CA VAL A 26 1.16 0.35 5.55
C VAL A 26 -0.21 -0.29 5.71
N GLY A 27 -0.42 -0.98 6.83
CA GLY A 27 -1.72 -1.59 7.06
C GLY A 27 -1.85 -2.42 8.33
N ASP A 28 -2.97 -3.10 8.41
CA ASP A 28 -3.37 -4.01 9.48
C ASP A 28 -3.07 -5.49 9.14
N SER A 29 -3.91 -6.40 9.69
CA SER A 29 -3.83 -7.84 9.43
C SER A 29 -4.00 -8.21 7.96
N MET A 30 -4.81 -7.47 7.20
CA MET A 30 -4.99 -7.69 5.76
C MET A 30 -3.72 -7.38 4.96
N THR A 31 -2.83 -6.56 5.52
CA THR A 31 -1.56 -6.16 4.91
C THR A 31 -0.40 -7.01 5.39
N ILE A 32 -0.26 -7.27 6.70
CA ILE A 32 0.82 -8.12 7.20
C ILE A 32 0.67 -9.55 6.67
N GLY A 33 -0.56 -10.11 6.65
CA GLY A 33 -0.84 -11.50 6.32
C GLY A 33 -0.40 -12.47 7.40
N ARG A 34 -0.88 -13.72 7.34
CA ARG A 34 -0.45 -14.82 8.21
C ARG A 34 0.59 -15.71 7.53
N ALA A 35 1.24 -16.56 8.31
CA ALA A 35 2.12 -17.60 7.79
C ALA A 35 1.43 -18.42 6.68
N GLY A 36 2.07 -18.53 5.53
CA GLY A 36 1.54 -19.21 4.34
C GLY A 36 0.84 -18.31 3.32
N ASP A 37 0.51 -17.08 3.67
CA ASP A 37 -0.11 -16.14 2.72
C ASP A 37 0.93 -15.62 1.71
N PHE A 38 0.46 -15.36 0.47
CA PHE A 38 1.24 -14.58 -0.50
C PHE A 38 1.23 -13.10 -0.10
N THR A 39 0.08 -12.57 0.26
CA THR A 39 -0.24 -11.17 0.55
C THR A 39 -0.41 -10.30 -0.71
N TRP A 40 -1.25 -9.25 -0.63
CA TRP A 40 -1.35 -8.26 -1.69
C TRP A 40 -0.02 -7.51 -1.94
N ARG A 41 0.88 -7.48 -0.95
CA ARG A 41 2.22 -6.89 -1.05
C ARG A 41 3.09 -7.67 -2.05
N TYR A 42 2.99 -9.00 -2.06
CA TYR A 42 3.63 -9.86 -3.06
C TYR A 42 3.09 -9.57 -4.45
N ARG A 43 1.75 -9.46 -4.60
CA ARG A 43 1.12 -9.13 -5.89
C ARG A 43 1.54 -7.75 -6.41
N MET A 44 1.65 -6.77 -5.50
CA MET A 44 2.15 -5.44 -5.83
C MET A 44 3.63 -5.48 -6.22
N TRP A 45 4.46 -6.26 -5.52
CA TRP A 45 5.85 -6.45 -5.91
C TRP A 45 5.96 -7.02 -7.33
N GLN A 46 5.20 -8.06 -7.66
CA GLN A 46 5.18 -8.61 -9.03
C GLN A 46 4.79 -7.55 -10.07
N HIS A 47 3.81 -6.72 -9.75
CA HIS A 47 3.39 -5.61 -10.62
C HIS A 47 4.48 -4.55 -10.80
N LEU A 48 5.11 -4.11 -9.72
CA LEU A 48 6.19 -3.12 -9.77
C LEU A 48 7.40 -3.64 -10.54
N GLU A 49 7.77 -4.91 -10.33
CA GLU A 49 8.85 -5.57 -11.08
C GLU A 49 8.54 -5.61 -12.58
N ALA A 50 7.32 -5.98 -12.94
CA ALA A 50 6.91 -6.09 -14.35
C ALA A 50 6.82 -4.72 -15.05
N THR A 51 6.51 -3.63 -14.32
CA THR A 51 6.21 -2.33 -14.92
C THR A 51 7.32 -1.30 -14.77
N LEU A 52 8.07 -1.32 -13.68
CA LEU A 52 9.17 -0.39 -13.41
C LEU A 52 10.54 -1.04 -13.59
N GLY A 53 10.63 -2.37 -13.48
CA GLY A 53 11.85 -3.14 -13.64
C GLY A 53 12.86 -2.93 -12.51
N ASP A 54 13.96 -3.70 -12.59
CA ASP A 54 15.05 -3.62 -11.61
C ASP A 54 15.68 -2.20 -11.60
N GLY A 55 15.83 -1.66 -10.41
CA GLY A 55 16.34 -0.30 -10.20
C GLY A 55 15.33 0.83 -10.36
N GLY A 56 14.12 0.60 -10.91
CA GLY A 56 13.06 1.60 -11.02
C GLY A 56 12.27 1.80 -9.73
N TYR A 57 12.31 0.82 -8.83
CA TYR A 57 11.61 0.88 -7.55
C TYR A 57 12.40 0.25 -6.41
N ALA A 58 11.98 0.52 -5.18
CA ALA A 58 12.41 -0.19 -3.98
C ALA A 58 11.23 -0.30 -3.00
N ILE A 59 11.07 -1.44 -2.37
CA ILE A 59 10.10 -1.63 -1.29
C ILE A 59 10.83 -1.44 0.03
N THR A 60 10.31 -0.58 0.90
CA THR A 60 10.96 -0.14 2.13
C THR A 60 10.06 -0.38 3.33
N GLY A 61 10.63 -0.37 4.53
CA GLY A 61 9.87 -0.53 5.77
C GLY A 61 10.70 -1.19 6.88
N PRO A 62 10.25 -1.05 8.12
CA PRO A 62 10.96 -1.57 9.28
C PRO A 62 10.72 -3.06 9.57
N ARG A 63 9.61 -3.62 9.03
CA ARG A 63 9.16 -5.00 9.29
C ARG A 63 9.29 -5.84 8.03
N THR A 64 9.42 -7.18 8.20
CA THR A 64 9.49 -8.17 7.10
C THR A 64 8.69 -9.44 7.42
N GLU A 65 8.11 -9.52 8.60
CA GLU A 65 7.46 -10.69 9.15
C GLU A 65 6.01 -10.80 8.68
N LEU A 66 5.51 -12.02 8.60
CA LEU A 66 4.11 -12.39 8.62
C LEU A 66 3.67 -12.70 10.06
N TYR A 67 2.38 -12.66 10.30
CA TYR A 67 1.82 -13.06 11.58
C TYR A 67 1.81 -14.59 11.72
N ASP A 68 2.38 -15.09 12.81
CA ASP A 68 2.31 -16.48 13.20
C ASP A 68 1.12 -16.67 14.16
N THR A 69 0.11 -17.42 13.72
CA THR A 69 -1.12 -17.64 14.49
C THR A 69 -0.94 -18.58 15.68
N GLU A 70 0.06 -19.46 15.64
CA GLU A 70 0.38 -20.35 16.76
C GLU A 70 1.14 -19.61 17.86
N ALA A 71 2.13 -18.82 17.46
CA ALA A 71 2.90 -17.98 18.38
C ALA A 71 2.14 -16.72 18.81
N ASN A 72 1.04 -16.39 18.15
CA ASN A 72 0.27 -15.15 18.32
C ASN A 72 1.15 -13.90 18.26
N ALA A 73 2.07 -13.85 17.27
CA ALA A 73 3.07 -12.79 17.14
C ALA A 73 3.58 -12.66 15.69
N PRO A 74 4.12 -11.49 15.27
CA PRO A 74 4.71 -11.28 13.95
C PRO A 74 6.13 -11.89 13.90
N LEU A 75 6.22 -13.20 13.75
CA LEU A 75 7.49 -13.95 13.79
C LEU A 75 7.76 -14.83 12.57
N SER A 76 6.77 -14.97 11.66
CA SER A 76 6.90 -15.89 10.54
C SER A 76 7.54 -15.21 9.32
N HIS A 77 8.37 -15.97 8.59
CA HIS A 77 8.86 -15.62 7.25
C HIS A 77 8.42 -16.65 6.20
N ALA A 78 7.46 -17.52 6.56
CA ALA A 78 6.90 -18.53 5.68
C ALA A 78 5.87 -17.90 4.72
N TYR A 79 6.34 -17.12 3.75
CA TYR A 79 5.51 -16.58 2.68
C TYR A 79 5.01 -17.68 1.75
N GLY A 80 3.83 -17.51 1.15
CA GLY A 80 3.23 -18.46 0.20
C GLY A 80 4.11 -18.74 -1.02
N ASP A 81 4.98 -17.80 -1.40
CA ASP A 81 6.05 -18.03 -2.37
C ASP A 81 7.41 -17.81 -1.73
N ALA A 82 8.20 -18.88 -1.64
CA ALA A 82 9.55 -18.83 -1.09
C ALA A 82 10.50 -17.96 -1.95
N SER A 83 10.19 -17.76 -3.24
CA SER A 83 10.97 -16.92 -4.16
C SER A 83 10.73 -15.42 -3.96
N PHE A 84 9.75 -15.01 -3.15
CA PHE A 84 9.53 -13.60 -2.82
C PHE A 84 10.81 -12.99 -2.23
N PRO A 85 11.47 -12.04 -2.91
CA PRO A 85 12.78 -11.57 -2.49
C PRO A 85 12.73 -10.88 -1.12
N ALA A 86 13.68 -11.19 -0.25
CA ALA A 86 13.74 -10.62 1.09
C ALA A 86 13.69 -9.07 1.13
N PRO A 87 14.36 -8.32 0.22
CA PRO A 87 14.23 -6.87 0.17
C PRO A 87 12.81 -6.38 -0.13
N ALA A 88 12.02 -7.14 -0.90
CA ALA A 88 10.65 -6.79 -1.28
C ALA A 88 9.59 -7.15 -0.22
N ARG A 89 9.96 -7.88 0.84
CA ARG A 89 9.06 -8.25 1.95
C ARG A 89 8.81 -7.12 2.93
N ARG A 90 9.49 -5.98 2.80
CA ARG A 90 9.45 -4.87 3.76
C ARG A 90 8.08 -4.18 3.79
N HIS A 91 7.67 -3.77 5.01
CA HIS A 91 6.39 -3.09 5.25
C HIS A 91 6.37 -2.37 6.61
N LEU A 92 5.28 -1.62 6.86
CA LEU A 92 4.84 -1.14 8.16
C LEU A 92 3.40 -1.60 8.36
N ALA A 93 3.21 -2.87 8.70
CA ALA A 93 1.88 -3.42 8.95
C ALA A 93 1.91 -4.32 10.17
N GLY A 94 0.81 -4.35 10.93
CA GLY A 94 0.71 -5.17 12.13
C GLY A 94 -0.68 -5.73 12.34
N TRP A 95 -0.73 -6.95 12.88
CA TRP A 95 -1.99 -7.61 13.19
C TRP A 95 -2.71 -6.87 14.32
N GLY A 96 -3.96 -6.46 14.06
CA GLY A 96 -4.73 -5.67 15.02
C GLY A 96 -4.31 -4.20 15.14
N GLU A 97 -3.43 -3.70 14.29
CA GLU A 97 -3.03 -2.29 14.27
C GLU A 97 -3.91 -1.50 13.29
N GLY A 98 -4.33 -0.30 13.67
CA GLY A 98 -5.14 0.61 12.85
C GLY A 98 -4.49 1.99 12.70
N TRP A 99 -5.22 2.97 12.18
CA TRP A 99 -4.79 4.37 12.09
C TRP A 99 -4.29 4.92 13.43
N LEU A 100 -4.98 4.53 14.53
CA LEU A 100 -4.63 4.91 15.90
C LEU A 100 -3.17 4.53 16.24
N HIS A 101 -2.73 3.35 15.78
CA HIS A 101 -1.40 2.81 16.07
C HIS A 101 -0.34 3.34 15.08
N MET A 102 -0.73 3.59 13.83
CA MET A 102 0.20 3.99 12.78
C MET A 102 0.48 5.49 12.76
N ALA A 103 -0.47 6.34 13.15
CA ALA A 103 -0.28 7.80 13.15
C ALA A 103 0.92 8.26 14.02
N PRO A 104 1.16 7.70 15.21
CA PRO A 104 2.31 8.10 16.03
C PRO A 104 3.68 7.70 15.47
N VAL A 105 3.75 6.65 14.63
CA VAL A 105 5.02 6.06 14.18
C VAL A 105 5.36 6.35 12.72
N ILE A 106 4.41 6.88 11.93
CA ILE A 106 4.60 7.03 10.49
C ILE A 106 5.69 8.02 10.11
N ALA A 107 5.87 9.09 10.87
CA ALA A 107 6.90 10.08 10.57
C ALA A 107 8.30 9.44 10.61
N ASP A 108 8.60 8.68 11.67
CA ASP A 108 9.88 7.98 11.82
C ASP A 108 10.06 6.90 10.76
N ALA A 109 8.98 6.17 10.44
CA ALA A 109 9.01 5.16 9.39
C ALA A 109 9.29 5.77 8.01
N VAL A 110 8.65 6.87 7.65
CA VAL A 110 8.88 7.59 6.38
C VAL A 110 10.32 8.12 6.30
N ALA A 111 10.81 8.75 7.37
CA ALA A 111 12.16 9.29 7.43
C ALA A 111 13.22 8.19 7.29
N SER A 112 13.10 7.10 8.07
CA SER A 112 14.05 5.99 8.07
C SER A 112 14.04 5.23 6.75
N ALA A 113 12.85 4.96 6.20
CA ALA A 113 12.65 4.29 4.91
C ALA A 113 12.95 5.20 3.71
N ARG A 114 13.03 6.52 3.91
CA ARG A 114 13.07 7.54 2.84
C ARG A 114 11.94 7.34 1.83
N ALA A 115 10.75 6.98 2.31
CA ALA A 115 9.63 6.62 1.45
C ALA A 115 9.20 7.79 0.56
N ASP A 116 8.89 7.50 -0.70
CA ASP A 116 8.36 8.44 -1.69
C ASP A 116 6.86 8.23 -1.91
N VAL A 117 6.39 6.99 -1.73
CA VAL A 117 4.98 6.59 -1.91
C VAL A 117 4.54 5.71 -0.75
N LEU A 118 3.38 6.01 -0.16
CA LEU A 118 2.69 5.15 0.80
C LEU A 118 1.48 4.49 0.15
N LEU A 119 1.35 3.17 0.28
CA LEU A 119 0.14 2.42 -0.04
C LEU A 119 -0.49 1.96 1.27
N VAL A 120 -1.68 2.48 1.60
CA VAL A 120 -2.24 2.38 2.96
C VAL A 120 -3.60 1.69 2.92
N SER A 121 -3.72 0.58 3.66
CA SER A 121 -4.96 -0.16 3.89
C SER A 121 -5.20 -0.27 5.39
N LEU A 122 -6.02 0.62 5.95
CA LEU A 122 -6.31 0.75 7.39
C LEU A 122 -7.74 1.20 7.63
N GLY A 123 -8.25 0.93 8.83
CA GLY A 123 -9.52 1.47 9.34
C GLY A 123 -10.49 0.40 9.81
N LEU A 124 -10.48 -0.80 9.24
CA LEU A 124 -11.37 -1.88 9.66
C LEU A 124 -11.18 -2.24 11.14
N ILE A 125 -9.92 -2.30 11.57
CA ILE A 125 -9.56 -2.60 12.98
C ILE A 125 -9.95 -1.45 13.91
N ASP A 126 -9.73 -0.20 13.49
CA ASP A 126 -10.17 0.96 14.28
C ASP A 126 -11.66 0.89 14.57
N LEU A 127 -12.49 0.73 13.51
CA LEU A 127 -13.95 0.70 13.58
C LEU A 127 -14.48 -0.54 14.32
N GLY A 128 -13.77 -1.64 14.21
CA GLY A 128 -14.18 -2.90 14.83
C GLY A 128 -13.92 -2.98 16.31
N PHE A 129 -12.89 -2.26 16.82
CA PHE A 129 -12.35 -2.53 18.15
C PHE A 129 -11.96 -1.30 18.98
N TYR A 130 -11.67 -0.14 18.35
CA TYR A 130 -11.01 0.94 19.08
C TYR A 130 -11.73 2.27 19.04
N THR A 131 -12.23 2.69 17.87
CA THR A 131 -12.73 4.06 17.66
C THR A 131 -13.95 4.08 16.74
N ASP A 132 -14.74 5.13 16.81
CA ASP A 132 -15.81 5.40 15.86
C ASP A 132 -15.24 6.00 14.54
N SER A 133 -16.11 6.15 13.55
CA SER A 133 -15.74 6.69 12.24
C SER A 133 -15.16 8.11 12.30
N THR A 134 -15.62 8.94 13.25
CA THR A 134 -15.15 10.31 13.40
C THR A 134 -13.71 10.35 13.94
N GLN A 135 -13.44 9.59 15.00
CA GLN A 135 -12.10 9.50 15.57
C GLN A 135 -11.14 8.78 14.60
N THR A 136 -11.60 7.74 13.90
CA THR A 136 -10.80 7.05 12.88
C THR A 136 -10.39 8.02 11.76
N ALA A 137 -11.30 8.87 11.29
CA ALA A 137 -10.99 9.89 10.29
C ALA A 137 -10.01 10.96 10.82
N ALA A 138 -10.12 11.34 12.10
CA ALA A 138 -9.15 12.23 12.73
C ALA A 138 -7.76 11.60 12.79
N ASN A 139 -7.66 10.31 13.12
CA ASN A 139 -6.40 9.57 13.13
C ASN A 139 -5.78 9.46 11.72
N ALA A 140 -6.59 9.23 10.68
CA ALA A 140 -6.14 9.23 9.29
C ALA A 140 -5.57 10.59 8.87
N ARG A 141 -6.21 11.71 9.27
CA ARG A 141 -5.68 13.07 9.03
C ARG A 141 -4.37 13.31 9.76
N ALA A 142 -4.26 12.88 11.00
CA ALA A 142 -3.03 12.98 11.79
C ALA A 142 -1.89 12.19 11.13
N PHE A 143 -2.17 10.98 10.64
CA PHE A 143 -1.22 10.15 9.90
C PHE A 143 -0.70 10.86 8.65
N ILE A 144 -1.58 11.40 7.80
CA ILE A 144 -1.18 12.12 6.58
C ILE A 144 -0.31 13.33 6.94
N THR A 145 -0.69 14.09 7.97
CA THR A 145 0.07 15.24 8.44
C THR A 145 1.46 14.85 8.94
N ALA A 146 1.56 13.77 9.72
CA ALA A 146 2.84 13.27 10.25
C ALA A 146 3.74 12.71 9.13
N ALA A 147 3.18 12.00 8.15
CA ALA A 147 3.93 11.52 6.98
C ALA A 147 4.53 12.70 6.18
N ARG A 148 3.78 13.77 5.98
CA ARG A 148 4.23 14.99 5.30
C ARG A 148 5.27 15.78 6.09
N ALA A 149 5.21 15.76 7.41
CA ALA A 149 6.24 16.38 8.24
C ALA A 149 7.61 15.72 8.02
N ALA A 150 7.64 14.41 7.78
CA ALA A 150 8.87 13.67 7.47
C ALA A 150 9.32 13.80 6.01
N ASN A 151 8.37 13.82 5.06
CA ASN A 151 8.64 14.03 3.65
C ASN A 151 7.55 14.95 3.03
N PRO A 152 7.81 16.25 2.82
CA PRO A 152 6.82 17.18 2.26
C PRO A 152 6.38 16.87 0.83
N ARG A 153 7.01 15.91 0.16
CA ARG A 153 6.66 15.45 -1.19
C ARG A 153 6.13 14.02 -1.24
N ILE A 154 5.84 13.44 -0.07
CA ILE A 154 5.30 12.08 0.01
C ILE A 154 3.98 11.98 -0.76
N ARG A 155 3.83 10.93 -1.54
CA ARG A 155 2.57 10.59 -2.23
C ARG A 155 1.86 9.51 -1.43
N LEU A 156 0.55 9.59 -1.31
CA LEU A 156 -0.24 8.60 -0.58
C LEU A 156 -1.37 8.05 -1.45
N VAL A 157 -1.56 6.74 -1.43
CA VAL A 157 -2.77 6.09 -1.92
C VAL A 157 -3.42 5.39 -0.74
N LEU A 158 -4.63 5.80 -0.42
CA LEU A 158 -5.43 5.22 0.65
C LEU A 158 -6.48 4.30 0.06
N LEU A 159 -6.65 3.12 0.63
CA LEU A 159 -7.72 2.21 0.27
C LEU A 159 -8.94 2.51 1.19
N PRO A 160 -10.16 2.62 0.66
CA PRO A 160 -11.35 2.66 1.51
C PRO A 160 -11.48 1.36 2.31
N VAL A 161 -12.10 1.43 3.47
CA VAL A 161 -12.40 0.23 4.26
C VAL A 161 -13.34 -0.67 3.46
N ILE A 162 -12.96 -1.93 3.33
CA ILE A 162 -13.80 -3.00 2.81
C ILE A 162 -14.45 -3.65 4.04
N PRO A 163 -15.78 -3.56 4.21
CA PRO A 163 -16.46 -4.21 5.31
C PRO A 163 -16.21 -5.72 5.28
N ASN A 164 -15.98 -6.30 6.44
CA ASN A 164 -15.86 -7.76 6.56
C ASN A 164 -17.23 -8.42 6.80
N ILE A 165 -17.27 -9.74 6.96
CA ILE A 165 -18.49 -10.53 7.11
C ILE A 165 -19.36 -10.08 8.31
N ARG A 166 -18.77 -9.45 9.34
CA ARG A 166 -19.51 -8.88 10.46
C ARG A 166 -20.57 -7.87 9.99
N ALA A 167 -20.28 -7.10 8.94
CA ALA A 167 -21.19 -6.08 8.42
C ALA A 167 -22.52 -6.65 7.89
N GLU A 168 -22.58 -7.94 7.55
CA GLU A 168 -23.81 -8.58 7.09
C GLU A 168 -24.85 -8.76 8.22
N SER A 169 -24.39 -8.89 9.45
CA SER A 169 -25.25 -9.12 10.63
C SER A 169 -25.22 -7.97 11.65
N ASP A 170 -24.29 -7.03 11.51
CA ASP A 170 -24.09 -5.88 12.41
C ASP A 170 -24.30 -4.58 11.62
N ALA A 171 -25.56 -4.17 11.45
CA ALA A 171 -25.90 -2.94 10.72
C ALA A 171 -25.26 -1.67 11.30
N PRO A 172 -25.11 -1.48 12.63
CA PRO A 172 -24.33 -0.39 13.20
C PRO A 172 -22.88 -0.36 12.73
N PHE A 173 -22.20 -1.51 12.69
CA PHE A 173 -20.83 -1.62 12.21
C PHE A 173 -20.72 -1.32 10.70
N ALA A 174 -21.65 -1.85 9.89
CA ALA A 174 -21.71 -1.54 8.47
C ALA A 174 -21.86 -0.02 8.23
N ALA A 175 -22.77 0.63 8.98
CA ALA A 175 -22.96 2.08 8.90
C ALA A 175 -21.73 2.89 9.33
N GLU A 176 -20.94 2.41 10.30
CA GLU A 176 -19.66 3.04 10.68
C GLU A 176 -18.62 2.92 9.57
N CYS A 177 -18.54 1.78 8.87
CA CYS A 177 -17.67 1.60 7.71
C CYS A 177 -18.02 2.60 6.58
N ASP A 178 -19.29 2.71 6.23
CA ASP A 178 -19.77 3.63 5.18
C ASP A 178 -19.50 5.10 5.57
N ARG A 179 -19.78 5.45 6.82
CA ARG A 179 -19.53 6.79 7.34
C ARG A 179 -18.04 7.13 7.32
N PHE A 180 -17.20 6.19 7.75
CA PHE A 180 -15.74 6.38 7.71
C PHE A 180 -15.26 6.58 6.28
N ASN A 181 -15.70 5.76 5.32
CA ASN A 181 -15.31 5.91 3.92
C ASN A 181 -15.71 7.28 3.36
N THR A 182 -16.89 7.80 3.73
CA THR A 182 -17.32 9.17 3.40
C THR A 182 -16.38 10.22 4.02
N LEU A 183 -16.02 10.07 5.30
CA LEU A 183 -15.11 10.97 5.99
C LEU A 183 -13.67 10.88 5.46
N LEU A 184 -13.23 9.69 5.07
CA LEU A 184 -11.93 9.47 4.44
C LEU A 184 -11.86 10.17 3.08
N ALA A 185 -12.89 10.03 2.24
CA ALA A 185 -12.98 10.74 0.96
C ALA A 185 -12.91 12.27 1.16
N LYS A 186 -13.63 12.78 2.17
CA LYS A 186 -13.53 14.20 2.53
C LYS A 186 -12.13 14.58 3.01
N ALA A 187 -11.49 13.74 3.83
CA ALA A 187 -10.13 13.99 4.31
C ALA A 187 -9.13 14.05 3.15
N VAL A 188 -9.26 13.16 2.17
CA VAL A 188 -8.44 13.16 0.96
C VAL A 188 -8.65 14.44 0.17
N ALA A 189 -9.92 14.83 -0.09
CA ALA A 189 -10.21 16.07 -0.82
C ALA A 189 -9.69 17.34 -0.12
N ASP A 190 -9.78 17.39 1.21
CA ASP A 190 -9.31 18.53 2.00
C ASP A 190 -7.77 18.60 2.08
N LEU A 191 -7.08 17.47 2.00
CA LEU A 191 -5.65 17.35 2.20
C LEU A 191 -4.87 17.14 0.90
N ASP A 192 -5.52 16.89 -0.24
CA ASP A 192 -4.81 16.76 -1.50
C ASP A 192 -4.07 18.05 -1.85
N ALA A 193 -2.82 17.91 -2.27
CA ALA A 193 -1.97 19.03 -2.61
C ALA A 193 -0.98 18.66 -3.73
N PRO A 194 -0.72 19.54 -4.70
CA PRO A 194 0.16 19.22 -5.83
C PRO A 194 1.57 18.77 -5.44
N ALA A 195 2.11 19.29 -4.33
CA ALA A 195 3.44 18.92 -3.84
C ALA A 195 3.47 17.56 -3.14
N SER A 196 2.35 17.12 -2.60
CA SER A 196 2.19 15.87 -1.87
C SER A 196 0.78 15.33 -2.09
N PRO A 197 0.52 14.73 -3.25
CA PRO A 197 -0.83 14.27 -3.58
C PRO A 197 -1.27 13.10 -2.71
N VAL A 198 -2.56 13.10 -2.38
CA VAL A 198 -3.24 12.02 -1.67
C VAL A 198 -4.39 11.53 -2.53
N LEU A 199 -4.41 10.24 -2.81
CA LEU A 199 -5.47 9.60 -3.57
C LEU A 199 -6.30 8.68 -2.67
N LEU A 200 -7.59 8.62 -2.92
CA LEU A 200 -8.44 7.52 -2.48
C LEU A 200 -8.59 6.55 -3.65
N ALA A 201 -8.10 5.34 -3.52
CA ALA A 201 -8.31 4.30 -4.50
C ALA A 201 -9.79 3.95 -4.58
N SER A 202 -10.24 3.47 -5.72
CA SER A 202 -11.58 2.87 -5.84
C SER A 202 -11.64 1.57 -5.00
N HIS A 203 -12.85 1.20 -4.57
CA HIS A 203 -13.06 -0.14 -4.05
C HIS A 203 -12.55 -1.17 -5.07
N PRO A 204 -11.88 -2.25 -4.62
CA PRO A 204 -11.38 -3.28 -5.53
C PRO A 204 -12.53 -3.86 -6.36
N THR A 205 -12.40 -3.80 -7.68
CA THR A 205 -13.47 -4.20 -8.60
C THR A 205 -13.85 -5.66 -8.41
N GLY A 206 -15.16 -5.89 -8.20
CA GLY A 206 -15.72 -7.22 -8.01
C GLY A 206 -15.22 -7.95 -6.76
N TYR A 207 -14.74 -7.23 -5.74
CA TYR A 207 -14.35 -7.85 -4.47
C TYR A 207 -15.58 -8.40 -3.75
N ASP A 208 -15.52 -9.68 -3.39
CA ASP A 208 -16.56 -10.41 -2.69
C ASP A 208 -15.95 -11.10 -1.47
N ILE A 209 -16.40 -10.75 -0.28
CA ILE A 209 -15.85 -11.26 0.98
C ILE A 209 -15.95 -12.78 1.13
N HIS A 210 -16.92 -13.44 0.47
CA HIS A 210 -17.10 -14.89 0.54
C HIS A 210 -16.13 -15.66 -0.37
N THR A 211 -15.70 -15.06 -1.48
CA THR A 211 -14.83 -15.73 -2.45
C THR A 211 -13.40 -15.21 -2.45
N ASP A 212 -13.20 -13.95 -2.03
CA ASP A 212 -11.90 -13.29 -2.04
C ASP A 212 -11.19 -13.30 -0.67
N THR A 213 -11.85 -13.83 0.36
CA THR A 213 -11.26 -13.99 1.69
C THR A 213 -11.35 -15.44 2.17
N TYR A 214 -10.49 -15.83 3.09
CA TYR A 214 -10.53 -17.18 3.63
C TYR A 214 -11.35 -17.30 4.92
N ASP A 215 -11.76 -16.18 5.52
CA ASP A 215 -12.51 -16.14 6.79
C ASP A 215 -13.55 -15.01 6.86
N GLY A 216 -13.90 -14.41 5.72
CA GLY A 216 -14.80 -13.28 5.65
C GLY A 216 -14.15 -11.92 5.98
N THR A 217 -12.82 -11.88 6.18
CA THR A 217 -12.06 -10.67 6.50
C THR A 217 -10.75 -10.60 5.73
N HIS A 218 -9.90 -11.62 5.89
CA HIS A 218 -8.54 -11.60 5.38
C HIS A 218 -8.47 -12.13 3.95
N PRO A 219 -7.80 -11.42 3.04
CA PRO A 219 -7.78 -11.75 1.63
C PRO A 219 -7.11 -13.09 1.36
N GLY A 220 -7.76 -13.93 0.56
CA GLY A 220 -7.17 -15.07 -0.11
C GLY A 220 -6.49 -14.63 -1.42
N PRO A 221 -5.96 -15.58 -2.21
CA PRO A 221 -5.18 -15.26 -3.42
C PRO A 221 -5.89 -14.33 -4.41
N THR A 222 -7.21 -14.48 -4.61
CA THR A 222 -8.00 -13.62 -5.49
C THR A 222 -8.18 -12.22 -4.91
N GLY A 223 -8.46 -12.12 -3.62
CA GLY A 223 -8.58 -10.85 -2.90
C GLY A 223 -7.27 -10.07 -2.88
N GLU A 224 -6.14 -10.74 -2.70
CA GLU A 224 -4.81 -10.13 -2.78
C GLU A 224 -4.55 -9.45 -4.12
N HIS A 225 -4.93 -10.08 -5.24
CA HIS A 225 -4.83 -9.50 -6.57
C HIS A 225 -5.72 -8.27 -6.72
N LYS A 226 -6.95 -8.32 -6.21
CA LYS A 226 -7.90 -7.21 -6.29
C LYS A 226 -7.43 -6.00 -5.47
N LEU A 227 -6.87 -6.22 -4.28
CA LEU A 227 -6.29 -5.16 -3.45
C LEU A 227 -5.07 -4.51 -4.14
N ALA A 228 -4.14 -5.32 -4.65
CA ALA A 228 -3.00 -4.82 -5.39
C ALA A 228 -3.42 -4.04 -6.64
N GLY A 229 -4.43 -4.53 -7.37
CA GLY A 229 -5.02 -3.86 -8.52
C GLY A 229 -5.56 -2.47 -8.20
N ALA A 230 -6.32 -2.34 -7.11
CA ALA A 230 -6.87 -1.05 -6.70
C ALA A 230 -5.78 0.01 -6.46
N PHE A 231 -4.68 -0.36 -5.82
CA PHE A 231 -3.53 0.53 -5.63
C PHE A 231 -2.81 0.85 -6.94
N ALA A 232 -2.52 -0.17 -7.76
CA ALA A 232 -1.79 0.00 -9.02
C ALA A 232 -2.54 0.88 -10.00
N ASP A 233 -3.84 0.64 -10.18
CA ASP A 233 -4.68 1.41 -11.09
C ASP A 233 -4.83 2.87 -10.63
N ALA A 234 -4.96 3.12 -9.33
CA ALA A 234 -4.99 4.48 -8.79
C ALA A 234 -3.69 5.24 -9.09
N MET A 235 -2.52 4.62 -8.87
CA MET A 235 -1.22 5.23 -9.19
C MET A 235 -1.04 5.46 -10.68
N HIS A 236 -1.41 4.48 -11.51
CA HIS A 236 -1.29 4.59 -12.96
C HIS A 236 -2.17 5.71 -13.52
N GLN A 237 -3.46 5.74 -13.14
CA GLN A 237 -4.41 6.72 -13.64
C GLN A 237 -4.07 8.16 -13.23
N ALA A 238 -3.65 8.35 -11.98
CA ALA A 238 -3.42 9.68 -11.45
C ALA A 238 -2.00 10.22 -11.69
N TRP A 239 -0.99 9.34 -11.69
CA TRP A 239 0.42 9.75 -11.69
C TRP A 239 1.23 9.15 -12.83
N GLY A 240 0.67 8.23 -13.63
CA GLY A 240 1.40 7.48 -14.66
C GLY A 240 2.48 6.55 -14.07
N VAL A 241 2.39 6.21 -12.79
CA VAL A 241 3.34 5.32 -12.11
C VAL A 241 2.93 3.88 -12.34
N GLY A 242 3.87 3.07 -12.85
CA GLY A 242 3.60 1.71 -13.29
C GLY A 242 2.70 1.69 -14.53
N GLY A 243 2.13 0.52 -14.82
CA GLY A 243 1.12 0.30 -15.84
C GLY A 243 -0.25 0.00 -15.22
N PRO A 244 -1.30 -0.20 -16.03
CA PRO A 244 -2.53 -0.79 -15.54
C PRO A 244 -2.23 -2.17 -14.92
N TYR A 245 -2.96 -2.53 -13.88
CA TYR A 245 -2.73 -3.80 -13.21
C TYR A 245 -3.06 -4.98 -14.15
N ALA A 246 -2.04 -5.73 -14.50
CA ALA A 246 -2.15 -6.88 -15.38
C ALA A 246 -2.14 -8.22 -14.62
N GLY A 247 -2.23 -8.20 -13.30
CA GLY A 247 -2.33 -9.39 -12.46
C GLY A 247 -3.61 -10.13 -12.81
N ALA A 248 -3.56 -10.89 -13.91
CA ALA A 248 -4.64 -11.76 -14.29
C ALA A 248 -4.91 -12.72 -13.13
N LEU A 249 -6.14 -12.72 -12.66
CA LEU A 249 -6.74 -13.95 -12.18
C LEU A 249 -6.49 -14.96 -13.31
N ALA A 250 -5.45 -15.78 -13.20
CA ALA A 250 -5.36 -16.96 -14.03
C ALA A 250 -6.65 -17.72 -13.74
N THR A 251 -7.59 -17.62 -14.66
CA THR A 251 -8.76 -18.47 -14.66
C THR A 251 -8.23 -19.88 -14.70
N ALA A 252 -8.39 -20.59 -13.57
CA ALA A 252 -8.10 -22.01 -13.47
C ALA A 252 -8.95 -22.78 -14.47
#